data_78133cb0840c9c3eaf17876725b66128
#
_entry.id   78133cb0840c9c3eaf17876725b66128
#
_cell.length_a   1.000
_cell.length_b   1.000
_cell.length_c   1.000
_cell.angle_alpha   90.00
_cell.angle_beta   90.00
_cell.angle_gamma   90.00
#
_symmetry.space_group_name_H-M   'P 1'
#
loop_
_entity.id
_entity.type
_entity.pdbx_description
1 polymer ?
#
loop_
_entity_poly.entity_id
_entity_poly.type
_entity_poly.pdbx_seq_one_letter_code
_entity_poly.pdbx_strand_id
1 'polypeptide(L)'
;MGQLHALPNRTKDGQPFELLANCFGPEDIDTAMQSGAQGVGLLRTGYMMLPGRILDEQEQYFFYCSCLAAAKGCPVTVRTFDFGSDRTISDAYQGLQSSKLGLRGIRNSLRQPHQFETQLCALLRAAARGPLRVMFPMVTNVEDWDAAMRLSLIHI
;
A
#
# COMPACT_ATOMS: atom_id res chain seq x y z
N MET A 1 22.73 8.02 -18.47
CA MET A 1 22.04 7.64 -17.22
C MET A 1 22.52 6.33 -16.59
N GLY A 2 23.30 5.49 -17.27
CA GLY A 2 23.71 4.15 -16.80
C GLY A 2 24.72 4.04 -15.66
N GLN A 3 25.38 5.11 -15.23
CA GLN A 3 26.44 5.01 -14.22
C GLN A 3 25.97 5.12 -12.75
N LEU A 4 24.78 5.62 -12.50
CA LEU A 4 24.27 5.80 -11.11
C LEU A 4 23.79 4.50 -10.48
N HIS A 5 23.40 3.50 -11.26
CA HIS A 5 22.93 2.20 -10.77
C HIS A 5 24.03 1.34 -10.11
N ALA A 6 25.30 1.62 -10.40
CA ALA A 6 26.44 0.87 -9.86
C ALA A 6 26.99 1.45 -8.55
N LEU A 7 26.49 2.58 -8.09
CA LEU A 7 26.96 3.19 -6.86
C LEU A 7 26.29 2.54 -5.64
N PRO A 8 27.06 2.29 -4.56
CA PRO A 8 26.47 1.79 -3.32
C PRO A 8 25.55 2.85 -2.68
N ASN A 9 24.42 2.41 -2.12
CA ASN A 9 23.49 3.29 -1.41
C ASN A 9 24.07 3.73 -0.06
N ARG A 10 24.98 4.70 -0.09
CA ARG A 10 25.65 5.28 1.08
C ARG A 10 25.76 6.79 0.96
N THR A 11 25.64 7.46 2.08
CA THR A 11 25.93 8.89 2.20
C THR A 11 27.44 9.16 2.05
N LYS A 12 27.84 10.43 1.91
CA LYS A 12 29.26 10.79 1.77
C LYS A 12 30.13 10.42 2.99
N ASP A 13 29.50 10.38 4.17
CA ASP A 13 30.11 9.93 5.44
C ASP A 13 30.04 8.40 5.65
N GLY A 14 29.56 7.65 4.62
CA GLY A 14 29.57 6.19 4.61
C GLY A 14 28.36 5.51 5.23
N GLN A 15 27.36 6.24 5.70
CA GLN A 15 26.14 5.66 6.26
C GLN A 15 25.31 4.97 5.17
N PRO A 16 24.90 3.69 5.35
CA PRO A 16 24.04 3.01 4.40
C PRO A 16 22.60 3.55 4.49
N PHE A 17 21.88 3.57 3.36
CA PHE A 17 20.46 3.83 3.30
C PHE A 17 19.77 2.90 2.30
N GLU A 18 18.48 2.63 2.52
CA GLU A 18 17.67 1.85 1.59
C GLU A 18 17.00 2.77 0.56
N LEU A 19 17.07 2.39 -0.71
CA LEU A 19 16.36 3.05 -1.80
C LEU A 19 15.12 2.22 -2.16
N LEU A 20 13.96 2.70 -1.73
CA LEU A 20 12.69 2.01 -1.92
C LEU A 20 11.81 2.75 -2.94
N ALA A 21 11.11 1.98 -3.77
CA ALA A 21 10.27 2.53 -4.83
C ALA A 21 8.86 2.93 -4.32
N ASN A 22 8.22 3.85 -5.05
CA ASN A 22 6.81 4.17 -4.94
C ASN A 22 6.10 3.65 -6.19
N CYS A 23 5.22 2.66 -6.04
CA CYS A 23 4.63 1.89 -7.12
C CYS A 23 3.10 1.84 -7.03
N PHE A 24 2.46 1.55 -8.17
CA PHE A 24 1.01 1.36 -8.26
C PHE A 24 0.62 -0.09 -8.58
N GLY A 25 1.55 -0.91 -9.06
CA GLY A 25 1.27 -2.28 -9.45
C GLY A 25 2.53 -3.09 -9.76
N PRO A 26 2.36 -4.36 -10.18
CA PRO A 26 3.46 -5.28 -10.39
C PRO A 26 4.42 -4.83 -11.52
N GLU A 27 3.94 -4.17 -12.56
CA GLU A 27 4.75 -3.67 -13.67
C GLU A 27 5.71 -2.56 -13.22
N ASP A 28 5.21 -1.62 -12.38
CA ASP A 28 6.05 -0.57 -11.80
C ASP A 28 7.11 -1.17 -10.89
N ILE A 29 6.73 -2.20 -10.10
CA ILE A 29 7.64 -2.90 -9.20
C ILE A 29 8.75 -3.58 -10.01
N ASP A 30 8.42 -4.32 -11.05
CA ASP A 30 9.44 -4.98 -11.88
C ASP A 30 10.42 -3.96 -12.49
N THR A 31 9.89 -2.83 -13.01
CA THR A 31 10.70 -1.72 -13.54
C THR A 31 11.61 -1.12 -12.45
N ALA A 32 11.08 -0.92 -11.23
CA ALA A 32 11.84 -0.39 -10.12
C ALA A 32 12.96 -1.35 -9.68
N MET A 33 12.68 -2.66 -9.61
CA MET A 33 13.69 -3.68 -9.27
C MET A 33 14.80 -3.72 -10.32
N GLN A 34 14.46 -3.66 -11.61
CA GLN A 34 15.44 -3.57 -12.70
C GLN A 34 16.27 -2.28 -12.61
N SER A 35 15.70 -1.22 -12.06
CA SER A 35 16.38 0.06 -11.85
C SER A 35 17.19 0.14 -10.56
N GLY A 36 17.30 -0.96 -9.79
CA GLY A 36 18.16 -1.05 -8.60
C GLY A 36 17.46 -0.68 -7.28
N ALA A 37 16.13 -0.61 -7.23
CA ALA A 37 15.40 -0.46 -5.98
C ALA A 37 15.62 -1.70 -5.08
N GLN A 38 15.69 -1.47 -3.77
CA GLN A 38 15.90 -2.51 -2.75
C GLN A 38 14.58 -3.03 -2.14
N GLY A 39 13.45 -2.56 -2.66
CA GLY A 39 12.11 -2.93 -2.25
C GLY A 39 11.09 -1.85 -2.62
N VAL A 40 9.87 -2.06 -2.16
CA VAL A 40 8.76 -1.12 -2.35
C VAL A 40 8.45 -0.42 -1.02
N GLY A 41 8.78 0.86 -0.96
CA GLY A 41 8.51 1.71 0.21
C GLY A 41 7.04 2.12 0.31
N LEU A 42 6.35 2.17 -0.84
CA LEU A 42 4.93 2.46 -0.92
C LEU A 42 4.30 1.81 -2.16
N LEU A 43 3.42 0.83 -1.94
CA LEU A 43 2.47 0.36 -2.94
C LEU A 43 1.14 1.08 -2.72
N ARG A 44 0.73 1.90 -3.70
CA ARG A 44 -0.52 2.65 -3.65
C ARG A 44 -1.67 1.78 -4.16
N THR A 45 -2.69 1.63 -3.33
CA THR A 45 -3.83 0.71 -3.57
C THR A 45 -5.03 1.37 -4.27
N GLY A 46 -4.95 2.65 -4.61
CA GLY A 46 -6.02 3.37 -5.32
C GLY A 46 -6.44 2.72 -6.63
N TYR A 47 -5.53 1.99 -7.28
CA TYR A 47 -5.79 1.28 -8.53
C TYR A 47 -6.80 0.13 -8.40
N MET A 48 -7.02 -0.39 -7.19
CA MET A 48 -7.99 -1.46 -6.93
C MET A 48 -9.42 -0.95 -6.79
N MET A 49 -9.61 0.36 -6.85
CA MET A 49 -10.91 1.00 -6.83
C MET A 49 -11.34 1.28 -8.28
N LEU A 50 -12.16 0.39 -8.83
CA LEU A 50 -12.73 0.55 -10.15
C LEU A 50 -13.98 1.44 -10.09
N PRO A 51 -14.37 2.10 -11.19
CA PRO A 51 -15.64 2.81 -11.24
C PRO A 51 -16.81 1.91 -10.85
N GLY A 52 -17.50 2.27 -9.76
CA GLY A 52 -18.67 1.53 -9.27
C GLY A 52 -18.40 0.32 -8.38
N ARG A 53 -17.14 -0.15 -8.22
CA ARG A 53 -16.81 -1.24 -7.28
C ARG A 53 -15.39 -1.18 -6.73
N ILE A 54 -15.20 -1.73 -5.56
CA ILE A 54 -13.88 -2.10 -5.02
C ILE A 54 -13.65 -3.58 -5.33
N LEU A 55 -12.40 -3.97 -5.61
CA LEU A 55 -12.04 -5.37 -5.79
C LEU A 55 -12.40 -6.20 -4.55
N ASP A 56 -12.91 -7.40 -4.74
CA ASP A 56 -13.19 -8.31 -3.65
C ASP A 56 -11.88 -8.86 -3.01
N GLU A 57 -12.00 -9.63 -1.94
CA GLU A 57 -10.86 -10.17 -1.20
C GLU A 57 -9.96 -11.02 -2.09
N GLN A 58 -10.54 -11.85 -2.96
CA GLN A 58 -9.78 -12.76 -3.81
C GLN A 58 -9.02 -12.01 -4.91
N GLU A 59 -9.66 -11.01 -5.51
CA GLU A 59 -9.05 -10.12 -6.51
C GLU A 59 -7.89 -9.34 -5.89
N GLN A 60 -8.10 -8.78 -4.69
CA GLN A 60 -7.05 -8.07 -3.94
C GLN A 60 -5.89 -9.00 -3.58
N TYR A 61 -6.19 -10.21 -3.09
CA TYR A 61 -5.16 -11.21 -2.77
C TYR A 61 -4.27 -11.52 -3.99
N PHE A 62 -4.87 -11.78 -5.16
CA PHE A 62 -4.09 -12.05 -6.36
C PHE A 62 -3.24 -10.85 -6.79
N PHE A 63 -3.77 -9.64 -6.67
CA PHE A 63 -3.00 -8.43 -6.94
C PHE A 63 -1.78 -8.30 -6.03
N TYR A 64 -1.94 -8.49 -4.72
CA TYR A 64 -0.82 -8.44 -3.77
C TYR A 64 0.20 -9.55 -4.02
N CYS A 65 -0.25 -10.76 -4.35
CA CYS A 65 0.65 -11.86 -4.72
C CYS A 65 1.48 -11.52 -5.96
N SER A 66 0.88 -10.93 -6.98
CA SER A 66 1.58 -10.48 -8.19
C SER A 66 2.62 -9.40 -7.87
N CYS A 67 2.30 -8.46 -6.99
CA CYS A 67 3.24 -7.44 -6.53
C CYS A 67 4.43 -8.06 -5.75
N LEU A 68 4.17 -9.00 -4.85
CA LEU A 68 5.22 -9.71 -4.11
C LEU A 68 6.12 -10.54 -5.03
N ALA A 69 5.55 -11.19 -6.04
CA ALA A 69 6.32 -11.92 -7.04
C ALA A 69 7.24 -11.00 -7.84
N ALA A 70 6.73 -9.83 -8.29
CA ALA A 70 7.53 -8.83 -8.99
C ALA A 70 8.64 -8.24 -8.12
N ALA A 71 8.45 -8.16 -6.79
CA ALA A 71 9.47 -7.69 -5.85
C ALA A 71 10.60 -8.71 -5.59
N LYS A 72 10.50 -9.94 -6.08
CA LYS A 72 11.56 -10.97 -6.06
C LYS A 72 12.15 -11.21 -4.65
N GLY A 73 11.29 -11.22 -3.63
CA GLY A 73 11.71 -11.41 -2.23
C GLY A 73 12.13 -10.14 -1.48
N CYS A 74 12.14 -8.99 -2.15
CA CYS A 74 12.34 -7.70 -1.49
C CYS A 74 11.07 -7.26 -0.73
N PRO A 75 11.20 -6.44 0.33
CA PRO A 75 10.05 -6.00 1.11
C PRO A 75 9.09 -5.10 0.31
N VAL A 76 7.79 -5.31 0.51
CA VAL A 76 6.72 -4.49 -0.08
C VAL A 76 5.87 -3.87 1.03
N THR A 77 5.87 -2.54 1.12
CA THR A 77 5.01 -1.81 2.04
C THR A 77 3.72 -1.40 1.32
N VAL A 78 2.61 -1.99 1.70
CA VAL A 78 1.29 -1.71 1.12
C VAL A 78 0.55 -0.68 1.95
N ARG A 79 0.14 0.42 1.33
CA ARG A 79 -0.74 1.40 1.96
C ARG A 79 -2.19 0.91 1.88
N THR A 80 -2.91 0.88 3.00
CA THR A 80 -4.36 0.64 2.96
C THR A 80 -5.09 1.76 2.24
N PHE A 81 -6.35 1.54 1.88
CA PHE A 81 -7.13 2.49 1.07
C PHE A 81 -7.10 3.91 1.65
N ASP A 82 -6.88 4.88 0.77
CA ASP A 82 -6.92 6.31 1.08
C ASP A 82 -7.87 7.00 0.09
N PHE A 83 -9.15 6.88 0.36
CA PHE A 83 -10.19 7.51 -0.44
C PHE A 83 -9.98 9.02 -0.50
N GLY A 84 -9.88 9.57 -1.71
CA GLY A 84 -9.70 11.00 -1.94
C GLY A 84 -8.26 11.49 -2.17
N SER A 85 -7.26 10.60 -2.13
CA SER A 85 -5.88 10.96 -2.52
C SER A 85 -5.66 10.86 -4.03
N ASP A 86 -6.34 9.96 -4.71
CA ASP A 86 -6.23 9.74 -6.14
C ASP A 86 -7.41 10.40 -6.87
N ARG A 87 -7.11 11.40 -7.70
CA ARG A 87 -8.11 12.26 -8.39
C ARG A 87 -9.09 11.50 -9.28
N THR A 88 -8.74 10.30 -9.73
CA THR A 88 -9.57 9.46 -10.59
C THR A 88 -10.73 8.77 -9.88
N ILE A 89 -10.75 8.77 -8.55
CA ILE A 89 -11.72 8.01 -7.75
C ILE A 89 -12.81 8.90 -7.16
N SER A 90 -12.54 10.21 -6.97
CA SER A 90 -13.49 11.15 -6.40
C SER A 90 -14.79 11.27 -7.22
N ASP A 91 -14.70 11.08 -8.54
CA ASP A 91 -15.84 11.24 -9.44
C ASP A 91 -16.72 9.97 -9.50
N ALA A 92 -16.16 8.79 -9.21
CA ALA A 92 -16.89 7.52 -9.23
C ALA A 92 -17.62 7.21 -7.90
N TYR A 93 -17.17 7.81 -6.79
CA TYR A 93 -17.75 7.61 -5.45
C TYR A 93 -18.31 8.91 -4.88
N GLN A 94 -19.25 9.53 -5.60
CA GLN A 94 -19.92 10.80 -5.22
C GLN A 94 -20.64 10.80 -3.86
N GLY A 95 -20.74 9.65 -3.18
CA GLY A 95 -21.30 9.54 -1.83
C GLY A 95 -20.28 9.62 -0.69
N LEU A 96 -18.97 9.53 -0.98
CA LEU A 96 -17.91 9.59 -0.01
C LEU A 96 -17.25 10.98 -0.05
N GLN A 97 -17.80 11.92 0.71
CA GLN A 97 -17.17 13.24 0.89
C GLN A 97 -15.79 13.07 1.51
N SER A 98 -14.76 12.91 0.67
CA SER A 98 -13.39 12.95 1.13
C SER A 98 -12.94 14.40 1.32
N SER A 99 -12.79 14.81 2.54
CA SER A 99 -12.16 16.08 2.88
C SER A 99 -10.63 15.94 2.79
N LYS A 100 -9.94 16.96 2.28
CA LYS A 100 -8.47 16.97 2.24
C LYS A 100 -7.81 16.76 3.60
N LEU A 101 -8.47 17.11 4.69
CA LEU A 101 -7.99 17.02 6.07
C LEU A 101 -8.96 16.31 7.03
N GLY A 102 -10.21 16.04 6.62
CA GLY A 102 -11.25 15.50 7.48
C GLY A 102 -11.31 13.97 7.48
N LEU A 103 -12.42 13.45 6.98
CA LEU A 103 -12.70 12.01 6.87
C LEU A 103 -11.91 11.41 5.69
N ARG A 104 -10.70 10.95 5.97
CA ARG A 104 -9.77 10.43 4.98
C ARG A 104 -8.84 9.38 5.60
N GLY A 105 -8.22 8.55 4.76
CA GLY A 105 -7.26 7.54 5.18
C GLY A 105 -7.86 6.58 6.20
N ILE A 106 -7.13 6.31 7.28
CA ILE A 106 -7.56 5.34 8.31
C ILE A 106 -8.94 5.66 8.89
N ARG A 107 -9.28 6.95 9.08
CA ARG A 107 -10.58 7.35 9.64
C ARG A 107 -11.74 6.97 8.72
N ASN A 108 -11.53 7.03 7.40
CA ASN A 108 -12.53 6.56 6.45
C ASN A 108 -12.61 5.04 6.42
N SER A 109 -11.47 4.34 6.48
CA SER A 109 -11.43 2.88 6.57
C SER A 109 -12.16 2.36 7.82
N LEU A 110 -11.98 3.00 8.97
CA LEU A 110 -12.67 2.66 10.21
C LEU A 110 -14.19 2.90 10.16
N ARG A 111 -14.67 3.82 9.33
CA ARG A 111 -16.11 4.01 9.08
C ARG A 111 -16.71 2.99 8.12
N GLN A 112 -15.88 2.29 7.37
CA GLN A 112 -16.27 1.25 6.43
C GLN A 112 -15.59 -0.07 6.80
N PRO A 113 -15.90 -0.63 7.98
CA PRO A 113 -15.17 -1.76 8.55
C PRO A 113 -15.15 -2.96 7.60
N HIS A 114 -16.25 -3.29 6.95
CA HIS A 114 -16.31 -4.41 6.02
C HIS A 114 -15.31 -4.30 4.86
N GLN A 115 -15.15 -3.11 4.27
CA GLN A 115 -14.17 -2.92 3.18
C GLN A 115 -12.73 -2.98 3.71
N PHE A 116 -12.52 -2.45 4.91
CA PHE A 116 -11.21 -2.47 5.55
C PHE A 116 -10.82 -3.90 5.95
N GLU A 117 -11.73 -4.67 6.52
CA GLU A 117 -11.56 -6.09 6.84
C GLU A 117 -11.24 -6.91 5.59
N THR A 118 -11.99 -6.72 4.50
CA THR A 118 -11.72 -7.36 3.20
C THR A 118 -10.28 -7.11 2.74
N GLN A 119 -9.82 -5.87 2.84
CA GLN A 119 -8.44 -5.53 2.47
C GLN A 119 -7.42 -6.17 3.41
N LEU A 120 -7.66 -6.14 4.72
CA LEU A 120 -6.76 -6.74 5.72
C LEU A 120 -6.66 -8.25 5.54
N CYS A 121 -7.77 -8.95 5.31
CA CYS A 121 -7.78 -10.38 5.03
C CYS A 121 -6.94 -10.73 3.79
N ALA A 122 -7.12 -9.99 2.70
CA ALA A 122 -6.34 -10.18 1.48
C ALA A 122 -4.83 -9.96 1.72
N LEU A 123 -4.47 -8.92 2.48
CA LEU A 123 -3.08 -8.61 2.83
C LEU A 123 -2.45 -9.69 3.72
N LEU A 124 -3.15 -10.16 4.75
CA LEU A 124 -2.68 -11.21 5.66
C LEU A 124 -2.46 -12.53 4.91
N ARG A 125 -3.37 -12.90 4.01
CA ARG A 125 -3.20 -14.08 3.15
C ARG A 125 -1.99 -13.94 2.22
N ALA A 126 -1.80 -12.75 1.64
CA ALA A 126 -0.67 -12.48 0.75
C ALA A 126 0.68 -12.45 1.50
N ALA A 127 0.70 -12.07 2.77
CA ALA A 127 1.91 -12.05 3.59
C ALA A 127 2.59 -13.42 3.73
N ALA A 128 1.83 -14.52 3.56
CA ALA A 128 2.40 -15.87 3.49
C ALA A 128 3.27 -16.12 2.23
N ARG A 129 3.24 -15.21 1.25
CA ARG A 129 3.97 -15.33 -0.02
C ARG A 129 5.25 -14.50 -0.09
N GLY A 130 5.49 -13.61 0.88
CA GLY A 130 6.70 -12.78 0.89
C GLY A 130 6.66 -11.69 1.96
N PRO A 131 7.76 -10.93 2.09
CA PRO A 131 7.88 -9.90 3.12
C PRO A 131 6.98 -8.70 2.81
N LEU A 132 5.80 -8.69 3.43
CA LEU A 132 4.79 -7.65 3.30
C LEU A 132 4.70 -6.84 4.58
N ARG A 133 4.64 -5.51 4.43
CA ARG A 133 4.37 -4.54 5.49
C ARG A 133 3.09 -3.79 5.17
N VAL A 134 2.30 -3.46 6.18
CA VAL A 134 1.06 -2.68 6.02
C VAL A 134 1.26 -1.29 6.60
N MET A 135 0.88 -0.26 5.84
CA MET A 135 0.92 1.13 6.28
C MET A 135 -0.49 1.71 6.32
N PHE A 136 -0.90 2.20 7.47
CA PHE A 136 -2.16 2.91 7.65
C PHE A 136 -1.96 4.41 7.35
N PRO A 137 -2.67 4.96 6.35
CA PRO A 137 -2.51 6.36 5.98
C PRO A 137 -3.23 7.29 6.97
N MET A 138 -2.65 8.47 7.21
CA MET A 138 -3.28 9.58 7.93
C MET A 138 -3.67 9.25 9.40
N VAL A 139 -2.92 8.40 10.07
CA VAL A 139 -3.03 8.21 11.54
C VAL A 139 -2.63 9.51 12.22
N THR A 140 -3.51 10.07 13.04
CA THR A 140 -3.31 11.37 13.70
C THR A 140 -3.24 11.31 15.22
N ASN A 141 -3.76 10.24 15.80
CA ASN A 141 -3.79 10.01 17.24
C ASN A 141 -3.66 8.52 17.57
N VAL A 142 -3.53 8.21 18.85
CA VAL A 142 -3.38 6.83 19.33
C VAL A 142 -4.67 6.03 19.16
N GLU A 143 -5.81 6.67 19.28
CA GLU A 143 -7.13 6.07 19.13
C GLU A 143 -7.36 5.52 17.71
N ASP A 144 -6.94 6.27 16.68
CA ASP A 144 -6.97 5.83 15.28
C ASP A 144 -6.12 4.55 15.09
N TRP A 145 -4.92 4.54 15.71
CA TRP A 145 -4.03 3.38 15.67
C TRP A 145 -4.61 2.17 16.36
N ASP A 146 -5.08 2.34 17.59
CA ASP A 146 -5.64 1.26 18.41
C ASP A 146 -6.89 0.64 17.76
N ALA A 147 -7.73 1.47 17.15
CA ALA A 147 -8.90 1.00 16.42
C ALA A 147 -8.51 0.18 15.19
N ALA A 148 -7.51 0.64 14.41
CA ALA A 148 -6.99 -0.09 13.25
C ALA A 148 -6.34 -1.42 13.65
N MET A 149 -5.55 -1.42 14.71
CA MET A 149 -4.91 -2.63 15.25
C MET A 149 -5.91 -3.63 15.76
N ARG A 150 -6.96 -3.21 16.45
CA ARG A 150 -8.03 -4.13 16.91
C ARG A 150 -8.68 -4.85 15.73
N LEU A 151 -9.04 -4.13 14.66
CA LEU A 151 -9.62 -4.76 13.47
C LEU A 151 -8.63 -5.71 12.78
N SER A 152 -7.34 -5.38 12.75
CA SER A 152 -6.32 -6.27 12.14
C SER A 152 -6.08 -7.55 12.96
N LEU A 153 -6.21 -7.50 14.28
CA LEU A 153 -5.97 -8.62 15.19
C LEU A 153 -7.16 -9.59 15.28
N ILE A 154 -8.37 -9.18 14.93
CA ILE A 154 -9.56 -10.06 14.95
C ILE A 154 -9.45 -11.16 13.87
N HIS A 155 -8.58 -10.99 12.87
CA HIS A 155 -8.44 -11.88 11.73
C HIS A 155 -7.13 -12.70 11.70
N ILE A 156 -6.34 -12.67 12.78
CA ILE A 156 -5.10 -13.47 12.92
C ILE A 156 -5.36 -14.80 13.65
#